data_dbeb2ed30c1fdbc6fb2fc2617ec79124
#
_entry.id   dbeb2ed30c1fdbc6fb2fc2617ec79124
#
_cell.length_a   1.000
_cell.length_b   1.000
_cell.length_c   1.000
_cell.angle_alpha   90.00
_cell.angle_beta   90.00
_cell.angle_gamma   90.00
#
_symmetry.space_group_name_H-M   'P 1'
#
loop_
_entity.id
_entity.type
_entity.pdbx_description
1 polymer ?
#
loop_
_entity_poly.entity_id
_entity_poly.type
_entity_poly.pdbx_seq_one_letter_code
_entity_poly.pdbx_strand_id
1 'polypeptide(L)'
;MPDLSTIGRRLRTRSAAGTAAAVAAVLILSGCAAAGPSSSQSSPPAAVQTDAAETPQAEGSYSLVTGPATVQPIGGVVPVTGTGAPSLPATVTDFTGNSVTVTDISRILALDLYGTLAQTVIGLGLGENLVGRTSSDSDSSMADLPTVTASGHELNAEAILALGPTVVLADKTIGPPETLQQLSDAGITVVYFDSERSIEGIDDGITAVGAALGVEAAAEKLNTRVAQELADVRAEIAGMVPAEKASAVFLYIRGTGAVFFVLGEGGGAEGLMSELGLEDRAVQAGISGTRPANPEALAALNPDVLLVMSDGLASTGGVDGLLERPGILQTAAGQNRTVVDVPDGQALNFGPSTPAALLAAAKALYTSDAGQEAR
;
A
#
# COMPACT_ATOMS: atom_id res chain seq x y z
N MET A 1 -13.53 -48.85 11.43
CA MET A 1 -14.47 -48.85 12.53
C MET A 1 -13.73 -49.21 13.79
N PRO A 2 -13.68 -48.43 14.80
CA PRO A 2 -14.68 -48.00 15.77
C PRO A 2 -14.74 -46.49 15.87
N ASP A 3 -15.72 -45.94 16.28
CA ASP A 3 -16.85 -45.74 17.14
C ASP A 3 -16.92 -44.27 17.61
N LEU A 4 -18.03 -43.65 17.28
CA LEU A 4 -18.43 -42.31 17.66
C LEU A 4 -19.08 -42.36 19.05
N SER A 5 -18.63 -41.60 20.03
CA SER A 5 -19.54 -41.05 21.05
C SER A 5 -18.96 -39.89 21.87
N THR A 6 -19.63 -38.77 21.81
CA THR A 6 -20.13 -37.91 22.89
C THR A 6 -19.13 -37.24 23.83
N ILE A 7 -19.14 -35.88 23.82
CA ILE A 7 -19.11 -34.96 24.97
C ILE A 7 -19.37 -33.56 24.33
N GLY A 8 -20.44 -32.84 24.56
CA GLY A 8 -21.02 -32.48 25.84
C GLY A 8 -21.08 -30.95 25.89
N ARG A 9 -22.22 -30.45 25.46
CA ARG A 9 -22.67 -29.04 25.45
C ARG A 9 -22.54 -28.43 26.86
N ARG A 10 -21.96 -27.26 27.01
CA ARG A 10 -22.31 -26.30 28.08
C ARG A 10 -22.51 -24.89 27.55
N LEU A 11 -23.77 -24.56 27.36
CA LEU A 11 -24.27 -23.18 27.36
C LEU A 11 -24.01 -22.55 28.76
N ARG A 12 -23.50 -21.33 28.80
CA ARG A 12 -23.70 -20.42 29.91
C ARG A 12 -24.24 -19.10 29.39
N THR A 13 -25.53 -19.01 29.51
CA THR A 13 -26.31 -17.76 29.56
C THR A 13 -25.92 -16.96 30.81
N ARG A 14 -25.68 -15.69 30.67
CA ARG A 14 -25.85 -14.72 31.76
C ARG A 14 -26.60 -13.51 31.22
N SER A 15 -27.87 -13.45 31.63
CA SER A 15 -28.72 -12.27 31.65
C SER A 15 -28.33 -11.35 32.81
N ALA A 16 -28.53 -10.09 32.70
CA ALA A 16 -29.27 -9.21 33.60
C ALA A 16 -28.94 -7.75 33.33
N ALA A 17 -29.92 -7.01 32.92
CA ALA A 17 -30.62 -5.94 33.70
C ALA A 17 -29.70 -4.70 33.85
N GLY A 18 -29.94 -3.54 33.31
CA GLY A 18 -31.18 -2.78 33.35
C GLY A 18 -31.02 -1.67 34.39
N THR A 19 -30.82 -0.41 33.97
CA THR A 19 -31.34 0.73 34.71
C THR A 19 -31.47 1.95 33.78
N ALA A 20 -32.69 2.40 33.65
CA ALA A 20 -33.08 3.68 33.09
C ALA A 20 -32.96 4.75 34.18
N ALA A 21 -32.55 5.94 33.84
CA ALA A 21 -32.84 7.12 34.64
C ALA A 21 -33.08 8.32 33.71
N ALA A 22 -34.20 8.91 33.96
CA ALA A 22 -34.90 9.93 33.21
C ALA A 22 -34.49 11.36 33.58
N VAL A 23 -34.69 12.25 32.61
CA VAL A 23 -35.35 13.57 32.69
C VAL A 23 -34.76 14.66 33.61
N ALA A 24 -34.43 15.80 33.01
CA ALA A 24 -35.02 17.09 33.42
C ALA A 24 -34.78 18.18 32.35
N ALA A 25 -35.86 18.58 31.74
CA ALA A 25 -35.98 19.84 30.98
C ALA A 25 -36.21 21.00 31.99
N VAL A 26 -35.51 22.12 31.75
CA VAL A 26 -35.89 23.39 32.38
C VAL A 26 -36.00 24.46 31.29
N LEU A 27 -37.23 24.84 31.00
CA LEU A 27 -37.64 26.05 30.31
C LEU A 27 -37.69 27.19 31.31
N ILE A 28 -37.09 28.34 31.01
CA ILE A 28 -37.43 29.60 31.64
C ILE A 28 -37.64 30.64 30.52
N LEU A 29 -38.92 31.03 30.36
CA LEU A 29 -39.38 32.24 29.70
C LEU A 29 -39.41 33.40 30.72
N SER A 30 -39.29 34.60 30.21
CA SER A 30 -39.82 35.90 30.65
C SER A 30 -38.74 36.97 30.49
N GLY A 31 -38.94 38.12 29.99
CA GLY A 31 -40.16 38.89 29.71
C GLY A 31 -39.78 40.29 29.23
N CYS A 32 -40.67 40.92 28.50
CA CYS A 32 -40.61 42.27 27.96
C CYS A 32 -40.63 43.36 29.03
N ALA A 33 -39.99 44.50 28.77
CA ALA A 33 -40.53 45.81 29.12
C ALA A 33 -39.94 46.93 28.25
N ALA A 34 -40.85 47.77 27.76
CA ALA A 34 -40.62 48.93 26.90
C ALA A 34 -40.36 50.19 27.73
N ALA A 35 -39.67 51.18 27.16
CA ALA A 35 -40.06 52.58 27.00
C ALA A 35 -38.85 53.48 26.66
N GLY A 36 -38.97 54.26 25.60
CA GLY A 36 -38.01 55.23 25.08
C GLY A 36 -38.10 56.60 25.80
N PRO A 37 -37.82 57.78 25.18
CA PRO A 37 -36.65 58.08 24.34
C PRO A 37 -35.81 59.26 24.92
N SER A 38 -34.58 59.44 24.52
CA SER A 38 -33.99 60.78 24.50
C SER A 38 -32.73 60.83 23.63
N SER A 39 -32.76 61.75 22.74
CA SER A 39 -31.76 62.17 21.79
C SER A 39 -30.52 62.78 22.44
N SER A 40 -29.35 62.37 21.99
CA SER A 40 -28.19 63.25 21.90
C SER A 40 -27.22 62.73 20.85
N GLN A 41 -27.03 63.56 19.82
CA GLN A 41 -26.07 63.42 18.75
C GLN A 41 -24.66 63.46 19.32
N SER A 42 -23.86 62.47 18.98
CA SER A 42 -22.36 62.58 19.04
C SER A 42 -21.82 61.86 17.83
N SER A 43 -20.96 62.59 17.09
CA SER A 43 -20.30 62.16 15.87
C SER A 43 -19.54 60.86 16.02
N PRO A 44 -19.47 60.00 14.99
CA PRO A 44 -18.73 58.78 15.08
C PRO A 44 -17.22 59.03 14.97
N PRO A 45 -16.39 58.29 15.71
CA PRO A 45 -14.96 58.19 15.42
C PRO A 45 -14.73 57.33 14.19
N ALA A 46 -13.64 57.66 13.47
CA ALA A 46 -13.19 57.05 12.24
C ALA A 46 -13.21 55.50 12.31
N ALA A 47 -13.78 54.87 11.28
CA ALA A 47 -13.70 53.46 11.06
C ALA A 47 -12.23 53.03 10.92
N VAL A 48 -11.78 52.25 11.87
CA VAL A 48 -10.60 51.41 11.69
C VAL A 48 -11.01 50.36 10.67
N GLN A 49 -10.45 50.45 9.48
CA GLN A 49 -10.49 49.35 8.53
C GLN A 49 -9.74 48.19 9.15
N THR A 50 -10.44 47.26 9.74
CA THR A 50 -9.96 45.91 9.95
C THR A 50 -9.75 45.34 8.56
N ASP A 51 -8.48 45.11 8.17
CA ASP A 51 -8.15 44.23 7.08
C ASP A 51 -8.99 42.97 7.22
N ALA A 52 -9.87 42.76 6.24
CA ALA A 52 -10.53 41.50 6.10
C ALA A 52 -9.41 40.47 5.92
N ALA A 53 -9.26 39.58 6.91
CA ALA A 53 -8.46 38.40 6.74
C ALA A 53 -8.87 37.77 5.40
N GLU A 54 -7.93 37.68 4.49
CA GLU A 54 -8.09 36.94 3.27
C GLU A 54 -8.58 35.54 3.66
N THR A 55 -9.83 35.27 3.33
CA THR A 55 -10.36 33.91 3.36
C THR A 55 -9.41 33.08 2.49
N PRO A 56 -8.83 31.97 2.95
CA PRO A 56 -8.04 31.13 2.08
C PRO A 56 -8.85 30.87 0.83
N GLN A 57 -8.27 31.20 -0.33
CA GLN A 57 -8.87 30.83 -1.62
C GLN A 57 -9.14 29.31 -1.54
N ALA A 58 -10.35 28.93 -1.86
CA ALA A 58 -10.73 27.53 -1.97
C ALA A 58 -9.68 26.86 -2.89
N GLU A 59 -8.86 25.99 -2.31
CA GLU A 59 -8.01 25.08 -3.06
C GLU A 59 -8.93 24.39 -4.08
N GLY A 60 -8.50 24.32 -5.35
CA GLY A 60 -9.34 23.82 -6.43
C GLY A 60 -9.94 22.48 -6.09
N SER A 61 -11.24 22.29 -6.38
CA SER A 61 -11.88 21.01 -6.16
C SER A 61 -11.20 19.94 -7.01
N TYR A 62 -11.03 18.76 -6.42
CA TYR A 62 -10.51 17.58 -7.11
C TYR A 62 -11.68 16.66 -7.46
N SER A 63 -11.56 15.97 -8.58
CA SER A 63 -12.50 14.95 -9.02
C SER A 63 -11.78 13.69 -9.47
N LEU A 64 -12.49 12.56 -9.46
CA LEU A 64 -11.96 11.32 -10.01
C LEU A 64 -11.61 11.53 -11.49
N VAL A 65 -10.46 11.00 -11.91
CA VAL A 65 -10.05 11.00 -13.31
C VAL A 65 -11.12 10.38 -14.19
N THR A 66 -11.34 10.97 -15.37
CA THR A 66 -12.24 10.41 -16.38
C THR A 66 -11.40 9.76 -17.49
N GLY A 67 -11.69 8.50 -17.78
CA GLY A 67 -10.93 7.73 -18.76
C GLY A 67 -9.66 7.09 -18.18
N PRO A 68 -8.78 6.56 -19.06
CA PRO A 68 -7.55 5.89 -18.63
C PRO A 68 -6.52 6.85 -18.05
N ALA A 69 -5.82 6.41 -16.99
CA ALA A 69 -4.69 7.13 -16.44
C ALA A 69 -3.57 6.15 -16.06
N THR A 70 -2.33 6.56 -16.27
CA THR A 70 -1.15 5.78 -15.91
C THR A 70 -0.41 6.50 -14.79
N VAL A 71 -0.16 5.79 -13.69
CA VAL A 71 0.66 6.30 -12.59
C VAL A 71 2.10 6.45 -13.09
N GLN A 72 2.66 7.63 -12.89
CA GLN A 72 4.05 7.86 -13.29
C GLN A 72 5.00 7.05 -12.42
N PRO A 73 6.00 6.39 -13.03
CA PRO A 73 7.03 5.71 -12.24
C PRO A 73 7.73 6.67 -11.28
N ILE A 74 7.91 6.23 -10.04
CA ILE A 74 8.68 6.99 -9.04
C ILE A 74 10.18 6.78 -9.27
N GLY A 75 10.99 7.67 -8.70
CA GLY A 75 12.46 7.49 -8.65
C GLY A 75 12.85 6.28 -7.80
N GLY A 76 14.12 5.88 -7.89
CA GLY A 76 14.67 4.84 -7.02
C GLY A 76 14.65 5.24 -5.54
N VAL A 77 14.78 4.25 -4.67
CA VAL A 77 14.83 4.44 -3.22
C VAL A 77 16.07 5.26 -2.84
N VAL A 78 15.87 6.35 -2.12
CA VAL A 78 16.98 7.16 -1.61
C VAL A 78 17.58 6.50 -0.37
N PRO A 79 18.87 6.16 -0.33
CA PRO A 79 19.47 5.53 0.85
C PRO A 79 19.63 6.50 2.02
N VAL A 80 19.57 5.99 3.25
CA VAL A 80 20.06 6.74 4.42
C VAL A 80 21.58 6.72 4.46
N THR A 81 22.18 7.76 5.03
CA THR A 81 23.65 7.93 5.10
C THR A 81 24.08 8.29 6.50
N GLY A 82 25.37 8.09 6.82
CA GLY A 82 25.94 8.54 8.11
C GLY A 82 25.47 7.71 9.31
N THR A 83 25.18 6.43 9.11
CA THR A 83 24.66 5.50 10.13
C THR A 83 25.72 4.58 10.75
N GLY A 84 26.98 4.77 10.39
CA GLY A 84 28.08 3.95 10.88
C GLY A 84 28.32 2.67 10.06
N ALA A 85 29.28 1.87 10.51
CA ALA A 85 29.58 0.57 9.90
C ALA A 85 28.64 -0.52 10.46
N PRO A 86 28.33 -1.57 9.68
CA PRO A 86 27.55 -2.70 10.15
C PRO A 86 28.16 -3.38 11.39
N SER A 87 27.33 -3.80 12.31
CA SER A 87 27.68 -4.50 13.55
C SER A 87 27.55 -6.00 13.34
N LEU A 88 28.61 -6.67 12.92
CA LEU A 88 28.63 -8.10 12.64
C LEU A 88 29.54 -8.84 13.63
N PRO A 89 29.25 -10.11 13.97
CA PRO A 89 28.10 -10.90 13.52
C PRO A 89 26.77 -10.40 14.11
N ALA A 90 25.71 -10.39 13.30
CA ALA A 90 24.34 -10.13 13.74
C ALA A 90 23.58 -11.45 13.90
N THR A 91 22.88 -11.63 15.03
CA THR A 91 22.07 -12.83 15.28
C THR A 91 20.62 -12.44 15.48
N VAL A 92 19.74 -13.01 14.68
CA VAL A 92 18.30 -12.76 14.72
C VAL A 92 17.53 -14.09 14.83
N THR A 93 16.30 -14.02 15.35
CA THR A 93 15.32 -15.09 15.16
C THR A 93 14.52 -14.75 13.91
N ASP A 94 14.62 -15.58 12.89
CA ASP A 94 13.91 -15.35 11.62
C ASP A 94 12.42 -15.69 11.72
N PHE A 95 11.65 -15.41 10.67
CA PHE A 95 10.20 -15.64 10.63
C PHE A 95 9.82 -17.12 10.78
N THR A 96 10.74 -18.06 10.51
CA THR A 96 10.51 -19.50 10.75
C THR A 96 10.80 -19.94 12.19
N GLY A 97 11.26 -19.01 13.04
CA GLY A 97 11.59 -19.25 14.44
C GLY A 97 13.02 -19.78 14.65
N ASN A 98 13.84 -19.81 13.61
CA ASN A 98 15.23 -20.25 13.68
C ASN A 98 16.16 -19.10 14.11
N SER A 99 17.16 -19.41 14.93
CA SER A 99 18.24 -18.46 15.21
C SER A 99 19.25 -18.49 14.06
N VAL A 100 19.40 -17.37 13.36
CA VAL A 100 20.31 -17.21 12.22
C VAL A 100 21.37 -16.18 12.55
N THR A 101 22.64 -16.49 12.27
CA THR A 101 23.76 -15.55 12.46
C THR A 101 24.33 -15.13 11.11
N VAL A 102 24.23 -13.85 10.82
CA VAL A 102 24.82 -13.21 9.62
C VAL A 102 26.21 -12.70 9.98
N THR A 103 27.22 -13.18 9.27
CA THR A 103 28.62 -12.83 9.52
C THR A 103 29.23 -12.00 8.41
N ASP A 104 28.63 -12.01 7.23
CA ASP A 104 29.12 -11.31 6.04
C ASP A 104 27.94 -10.79 5.20
N ILE A 105 27.92 -9.50 4.91
CA ILE A 105 26.92 -8.82 4.09
C ILE A 105 27.53 -8.18 2.84
N SER A 106 28.73 -8.61 2.44
CA SER A 106 29.40 -8.06 1.27
C SER A 106 28.69 -8.42 -0.05
N ARG A 107 27.88 -9.48 -0.05
CA ARG A 107 27.15 -9.97 -1.22
C ARG A 107 25.73 -10.37 -0.82
N ILE A 108 24.82 -9.42 -0.86
CA ILE A 108 23.41 -9.59 -0.45
C ILE A 108 22.59 -9.99 -1.68
N LEU A 109 21.67 -10.95 -1.50
CA LEU A 109 20.62 -11.26 -2.45
C LEU A 109 19.27 -11.17 -1.75
N ALA A 110 18.39 -10.32 -2.22
CA ALA A 110 17.05 -10.11 -1.67
C ALA A 110 16.00 -10.73 -2.60
N LEU A 111 15.16 -11.61 -2.08
CA LEU A 111 14.29 -12.49 -2.86
C LEU A 111 12.86 -12.44 -2.31
N ASP A 112 12.01 -11.66 -2.91
CA ASP A 112 10.57 -11.63 -2.70
C ASP A 112 9.81 -11.32 -3.99
N LEU A 113 8.51 -11.55 -4.00
CA LEU A 113 7.65 -11.38 -5.18
C LEU A 113 7.43 -9.91 -5.54
N TYR A 114 7.66 -8.97 -4.61
CA TYR A 114 7.26 -7.57 -4.77
C TYR A 114 8.43 -6.59 -4.78
N GLY A 115 9.65 -7.07 -4.51
CA GLY A 115 10.87 -6.25 -4.46
C GLY A 115 11.02 -5.42 -3.18
N THR A 116 10.25 -5.71 -2.14
CA THR A 116 10.26 -4.97 -0.87
C THR A 116 11.58 -5.12 -0.12
N LEU A 117 12.12 -6.36 -0.09
CA LEU A 117 13.39 -6.64 0.59
C LEU A 117 14.55 -5.92 -0.08
N ALA A 118 14.62 -5.94 -1.43
CA ALA A 118 15.66 -5.25 -2.17
C ALA A 118 15.60 -3.73 -1.98
N GLN A 119 14.40 -3.14 -2.04
CA GLN A 119 14.20 -1.71 -1.75
C GLN A 119 14.61 -1.34 -0.33
N THR A 120 14.33 -2.22 0.64
CA THR A 120 14.75 -2.00 2.03
C THR A 120 16.28 -2.02 2.16
N VAL A 121 16.96 -2.97 1.52
CA VAL A 121 18.44 -3.02 1.48
C VAL A 121 19.02 -1.74 0.88
N ILE A 122 18.44 -1.24 -0.23
CA ILE A 122 18.84 0.04 -0.84
C ILE A 122 18.62 1.19 0.15
N GLY A 123 17.43 1.27 0.74
CA GLY A 123 17.04 2.29 1.72
C GLY A 123 17.97 2.34 2.93
N LEU A 124 18.45 1.19 3.40
CA LEU A 124 19.42 1.06 4.48
C LEU A 124 20.85 1.49 4.09
N GLY A 125 21.09 1.83 2.81
CA GLY A 125 22.41 2.24 2.31
C GLY A 125 23.31 1.10 1.89
N LEU A 126 22.76 -0.10 1.68
CA LEU A 126 23.49 -1.31 1.30
C LEU A 126 23.22 -1.74 -0.16
N GLY A 127 22.70 -0.84 -1.00
CA GLY A 127 22.37 -1.14 -2.40
C GLY A 127 23.58 -1.65 -3.21
N GLU A 128 24.77 -1.13 -2.96
CA GLU A 128 26.01 -1.57 -3.62
C GLU A 128 26.43 -3.02 -3.27
N ASN A 129 25.84 -3.58 -2.19
CA ASN A 129 26.10 -4.95 -1.77
C ASN A 129 25.16 -5.95 -2.48
N LEU A 130 24.11 -5.47 -3.17
CA LEU A 130 23.22 -6.33 -3.94
C LEU A 130 23.94 -6.93 -5.13
N VAL A 131 23.86 -8.26 -5.30
CA VAL A 131 24.58 -8.99 -6.35
C VAL A 131 23.69 -9.58 -7.44
N GLY A 132 22.37 -9.47 -7.27
CA GLY A 132 21.38 -9.94 -8.22
C GLY A 132 20.01 -9.38 -7.87
N ARG A 133 19.04 -9.61 -8.75
CA ARG A 133 17.65 -9.16 -8.58
C ARG A 133 16.66 -10.21 -9.06
N THR A 134 15.43 -10.09 -8.60
CA THR A 134 14.28 -10.80 -9.18
C THR A 134 13.71 -10.02 -10.37
N SER A 135 12.79 -10.61 -11.10
CA SER A 135 12.03 -9.91 -12.15
C SER A 135 11.11 -8.83 -11.59
N SER A 136 10.77 -8.87 -10.29
CA SER A 136 9.92 -7.88 -9.61
C SER A 136 10.68 -6.65 -9.13
N ASP A 137 12.01 -6.73 -9.07
CA ASP A 137 12.84 -5.62 -8.63
C ASP A 137 12.97 -4.59 -9.75
N SER A 138 12.20 -3.51 -9.61
CA SER A 138 12.06 -2.45 -10.62
C SER A 138 12.85 -1.18 -10.29
N ASP A 139 13.59 -1.13 -9.17
CA ASP A 139 14.44 0.02 -8.85
C ASP A 139 15.55 0.19 -9.88
N SER A 140 15.69 1.41 -10.40
CA SER A 140 16.63 1.71 -11.48
C SER A 140 18.10 1.44 -11.12
N SER A 141 18.47 1.49 -9.82
CA SER A 141 19.81 1.18 -9.35
C SER A 141 20.20 -0.29 -9.53
N MET A 142 19.20 -1.18 -9.70
CA MET A 142 19.40 -2.61 -9.93
C MET A 142 19.30 -3.04 -11.40
N ALA A 143 19.11 -2.10 -12.33
CA ALA A 143 18.82 -2.43 -13.73
C ALA A 143 19.90 -3.34 -14.37
N ASP A 144 21.16 -3.12 -14.02
CA ASP A 144 22.31 -3.86 -14.55
C ASP A 144 22.63 -5.15 -13.77
N LEU A 145 21.93 -5.44 -12.66
CA LEU A 145 22.16 -6.65 -11.89
C LEU A 145 21.56 -7.88 -12.60
N PRO A 146 22.25 -9.04 -12.51
CA PRO A 146 21.74 -10.29 -13.07
C PRO A 146 20.39 -10.67 -12.45
N THR A 147 19.43 -11.06 -13.30
CA THR A 147 18.15 -11.58 -12.85
C THR A 147 18.27 -13.04 -12.47
N VAL A 148 17.81 -13.40 -11.26
CA VAL A 148 17.91 -14.77 -10.71
C VAL A 148 16.59 -15.54 -10.78
N THR A 149 15.55 -14.96 -11.36
CA THR A 149 14.28 -15.64 -11.63
C THR A 149 14.23 -16.14 -13.07
N ALA A 150 13.66 -17.34 -13.23
CA ALA A 150 13.34 -17.92 -14.54
C ALA A 150 11.97 -17.42 -15.01
N SER A 151 11.20 -18.27 -15.69
CA SER A 151 9.85 -17.96 -16.16
C SER A 151 8.95 -17.43 -15.02
N GLY A 152 8.63 -16.14 -15.08
CA GLY A 152 7.85 -15.49 -14.02
C GLY A 152 8.69 -15.24 -12.75
N HIS A 153 8.33 -15.90 -11.65
CA HIS A 153 8.92 -15.68 -10.33
C HIS A 153 9.62 -16.93 -9.76
N GLU A 154 9.90 -17.92 -10.59
CA GLU A 154 10.60 -19.13 -10.18
C GLU A 154 12.09 -18.84 -10.02
N LEU A 155 12.65 -19.18 -8.85
CA LEU A 155 14.06 -18.99 -8.54
C LEU A 155 14.94 -19.98 -9.33
N ASN A 156 16.03 -19.47 -9.89
CA ASN A 156 17.06 -20.29 -10.55
C ASN A 156 18.23 -20.50 -9.59
N ALA A 157 18.29 -21.68 -8.96
CA ALA A 157 19.32 -22.02 -7.99
C ALA A 157 20.74 -21.91 -8.57
N GLU A 158 20.97 -22.33 -9.83
CA GLU A 158 22.30 -22.29 -10.46
C GLU A 158 22.74 -20.84 -10.67
N ALA A 159 21.84 -19.97 -11.12
CA ALA A 159 22.13 -18.55 -11.28
C ALA A 159 22.47 -17.90 -9.93
N ILE A 160 21.71 -18.23 -8.86
CA ILE A 160 21.99 -17.73 -7.51
C ILE A 160 23.35 -18.21 -7.00
N LEU A 161 23.64 -19.51 -7.11
CA LEU A 161 24.91 -20.07 -6.68
C LEU A 161 26.12 -19.49 -7.46
N ALA A 162 25.95 -19.21 -8.74
CA ALA A 162 26.99 -18.58 -9.57
C ALA A 162 27.28 -17.13 -9.10
N LEU A 163 26.31 -16.42 -8.51
CA LEU A 163 26.54 -15.10 -7.94
C LEU A 163 27.31 -15.17 -6.61
N GLY A 164 27.33 -16.30 -5.93
CA GLY A 164 28.03 -16.49 -4.64
C GLY A 164 27.59 -15.50 -3.57
N PRO A 165 26.28 -15.38 -3.25
CA PRO A 165 25.85 -14.50 -2.18
C PRO A 165 26.37 -14.98 -0.82
N THR A 166 26.72 -14.05 0.07
CA THR A 166 27.10 -14.36 1.45
C THR A 166 25.88 -14.45 2.37
N VAL A 167 24.82 -13.73 2.01
CA VAL A 167 23.51 -13.77 2.69
C VAL A 167 22.39 -13.63 1.69
N VAL A 168 21.33 -14.41 1.89
CA VAL A 168 20.07 -14.35 1.17
C VAL A 168 18.97 -13.93 2.13
N LEU A 169 18.26 -12.86 1.80
CA LEU A 169 17.04 -12.42 2.46
C LEU A 169 15.87 -12.93 1.64
N ALA A 170 14.95 -13.67 2.23
CA ALA A 170 13.85 -14.26 1.48
C ALA A 170 12.54 -14.26 2.31
N ASP A 171 11.43 -14.39 1.63
CA ASP A 171 10.13 -14.68 2.25
C ASP A 171 9.43 -15.86 1.55
N LYS A 172 8.18 -16.12 1.92
CA LYS A 172 7.39 -17.24 1.37
C LYS A 172 6.67 -16.91 0.07
N THR A 173 6.80 -15.67 -0.44
CA THR A 173 6.10 -15.24 -1.66
C THR A 173 6.80 -15.70 -2.93
N ILE A 174 8.07 -16.07 -2.84
CA ILE A 174 8.90 -16.52 -3.97
C ILE A 174 9.42 -17.92 -3.71
N GLY A 175 9.64 -18.68 -4.77
CA GLY A 175 10.08 -20.06 -4.61
C GLY A 175 10.55 -20.72 -5.91
N PRO A 176 10.65 -22.05 -5.94
CA PRO A 176 10.11 -22.98 -4.94
C PRO A 176 10.94 -23.04 -3.63
N PRO A 177 10.33 -23.40 -2.48
CA PRO A 177 11.02 -23.45 -1.19
C PRO A 177 12.24 -24.36 -1.19
N GLU A 178 12.24 -25.41 -2.01
CA GLU A 178 13.36 -26.34 -2.17
C GLU A 178 14.61 -25.63 -2.68
N THR A 179 14.46 -24.58 -3.48
CA THR A 179 15.60 -23.77 -3.96
C THR A 179 16.26 -23.05 -2.78
N LEU A 180 15.51 -22.43 -1.89
CA LEU A 180 16.05 -21.75 -0.70
C LEU A 180 16.72 -22.75 0.26
N GLN A 181 16.14 -23.96 0.41
CA GLN A 181 16.77 -25.04 1.18
C GLN A 181 18.09 -25.48 0.56
N GLN A 182 18.14 -25.63 -0.76
CA GLN A 182 19.37 -25.99 -1.49
C GLN A 182 20.48 -24.94 -1.29
N LEU A 183 20.15 -23.65 -1.23
CA LEU A 183 21.10 -22.58 -0.93
C LEU A 183 21.66 -22.74 0.50
N SER A 184 20.79 -23.00 1.47
CA SER A 184 21.20 -23.29 2.86
C SER A 184 22.12 -24.51 2.94
N ASP A 185 21.78 -25.60 2.27
CA ASP A 185 22.59 -26.84 2.22
C ASP A 185 23.97 -26.60 1.56
N ALA A 186 24.06 -25.63 0.66
CA ALA A 186 25.30 -25.16 0.06
C ALA A 186 26.14 -24.25 0.99
N GLY A 187 25.65 -23.96 2.21
CA GLY A 187 26.33 -23.15 3.22
C GLY A 187 26.10 -21.65 3.10
N ILE A 188 25.13 -21.21 2.29
CA ILE A 188 24.74 -19.81 2.21
C ILE A 188 23.78 -19.49 3.38
N THR A 189 24.05 -18.37 4.06
CA THR A 189 23.15 -17.90 5.13
C THR A 189 21.84 -17.41 4.52
N VAL A 190 20.70 -18.04 4.88
CA VAL A 190 19.36 -17.62 4.46
C VAL A 190 18.61 -17.11 5.66
N VAL A 191 18.04 -15.90 5.58
CA VAL A 191 17.18 -15.28 6.61
C VAL A 191 15.78 -15.14 6.05
N TYR A 192 14.79 -15.71 6.72
CA TYR A 192 13.39 -15.62 6.32
C TYR A 192 12.68 -14.47 7.02
N PHE A 193 11.93 -13.69 6.23
CA PHE A 193 11.10 -12.58 6.70
C PHE A 193 9.62 -12.92 6.60
N ASP A 194 8.79 -12.10 7.26
CA ASP A 194 7.35 -12.18 7.12
C ASP A 194 6.95 -11.86 5.68
N SER A 195 6.00 -12.61 5.17
CA SER A 195 5.42 -12.40 3.84
C SER A 195 4.15 -11.54 3.87
N GLU A 196 3.60 -11.27 5.07
CA GLU A 196 2.48 -10.34 5.19
C GLU A 196 2.95 -8.91 4.94
N ARG A 197 2.21 -8.21 4.11
CA ARG A 197 2.53 -6.84 3.71
C ARG A 197 1.36 -5.94 3.97
N SER A 198 1.63 -4.89 4.72
CA SER A 198 0.72 -3.78 4.93
C SER A 198 1.51 -2.49 5.09
N ILE A 199 0.84 -1.37 4.97
CA ILE A 199 1.48 -0.06 5.19
C ILE A 199 1.87 0.09 6.67
N GLU A 200 1.09 -0.48 7.58
CA GLU A 200 1.35 -0.49 9.02
C GLU A 200 2.58 -1.34 9.40
N GLY A 201 2.91 -2.35 8.60
CA GLY A 201 4.05 -3.24 8.84
C GLY A 201 5.37 -2.79 8.21
N ILE A 202 5.41 -1.62 7.55
CA ILE A 202 6.64 -1.14 6.87
C ILE A 202 7.79 -0.96 7.86
N ASP A 203 7.53 -0.38 9.02
CA ASP A 203 8.55 -0.12 10.04
C ASP A 203 9.09 -1.40 10.66
N ASP A 204 8.24 -2.38 10.93
CA ASP A 204 8.65 -3.71 11.41
C ASP A 204 9.52 -4.42 10.36
N GLY A 205 9.14 -4.38 9.08
CA GLY A 205 9.90 -4.94 7.98
C GLY A 205 11.30 -4.32 7.84
N ILE A 206 11.40 -2.99 7.86
CA ILE A 206 12.67 -2.25 7.82
C ILE A 206 13.54 -2.60 9.04
N THR A 207 12.93 -2.67 10.23
CA THR A 207 13.62 -3.00 11.48
C THR A 207 14.18 -4.42 11.42
N ALA A 208 13.39 -5.39 10.96
CA ALA A 208 13.81 -6.78 10.85
C ALA A 208 14.99 -6.95 9.88
N VAL A 209 14.93 -6.31 8.70
CA VAL A 209 16.03 -6.35 7.72
C VAL A 209 17.28 -5.66 8.29
N GLY A 210 17.12 -4.50 8.94
CA GLY A 210 18.22 -3.78 9.59
C GLY A 210 18.93 -4.60 10.67
N ALA A 211 18.15 -5.28 11.50
CA ALA A 211 18.68 -6.18 12.55
C ALA A 211 19.45 -7.38 11.94
N ALA A 212 18.90 -8.00 10.89
CA ALA A 212 19.56 -9.12 10.22
C ALA A 212 20.89 -8.74 9.56
N LEU A 213 20.98 -7.50 9.08
CA LEU A 213 22.20 -6.99 8.42
C LEU A 213 23.13 -6.21 9.39
N GLY A 214 22.79 -6.13 10.68
CA GLY A 214 23.58 -5.41 11.69
C GLY A 214 23.65 -3.90 11.47
N VAL A 215 22.59 -3.29 10.94
CA VAL A 215 22.51 -1.86 10.61
C VAL A 215 21.29 -1.18 11.26
N GLU A 216 21.05 -1.47 12.53
CA GLU A 216 19.88 -1.00 13.28
C GLU A 216 19.76 0.54 13.29
N ALA A 217 20.88 1.27 13.37
CA ALA A 217 20.87 2.73 13.30
C ALA A 217 20.42 3.27 11.93
N ALA A 218 20.67 2.50 10.85
CA ALA A 218 20.16 2.82 9.52
C ALA A 218 18.65 2.55 9.45
N ALA A 219 18.20 1.45 10.03
CA ALA A 219 16.78 1.10 10.10
C ALA A 219 15.96 2.14 10.87
N GLU A 220 16.42 2.57 12.05
CA GLU A 220 15.76 3.62 12.83
C GLU A 220 15.64 4.94 12.04
N LYS A 221 16.72 5.34 11.36
CA LYS A 221 16.73 6.55 10.52
C LYS A 221 15.82 6.42 9.33
N LEU A 222 15.77 5.24 8.67
CA LEU A 222 14.90 4.96 7.54
C LEU A 222 13.43 4.97 7.98
N ASN A 223 13.09 4.31 9.09
CA ASN A 223 11.76 4.30 9.68
C ASN A 223 11.26 5.70 10.00
N THR A 224 12.10 6.52 10.64
CA THR A 224 11.75 7.91 10.95
C THR A 224 11.41 8.70 9.69
N ARG A 225 12.21 8.55 8.63
CA ARG A 225 11.97 9.21 7.36
C ARG A 225 10.68 8.73 6.70
N VAL A 226 10.49 7.41 6.57
CA VAL A 226 9.30 6.83 5.92
C VAL A 226 8.02 7.22 6.67
N ALA A 227 8.05 7.21 8.01
CA ALA A 227 6.90 7.64 8.82
C ALA A 227 6.54 9.11 8.57
N GLN A 228 7.55 9.99 8.47
CA GLN A 228 7.31 11.40 8.16
C GLN A 228 6.75 11.58 6.75
N GLU A 229 7.37 10.94 5.75
CA GLU A 229 6.93 11.00 4.36
C GLU A 229 5.49 10.46 4.21
N LEU A 230 5.13 9.38 4.92
CA LEU A 230 3.75 8.85 4.94
C LEU A 230 2.77 9.86 5.54
N ALA A 231 3.14 10.52 6.65
CA ALA A 231 2.28 11.52 7.27
C ALA A 231 2.03 12.71 6.33
N ASP A 232 3.08 13.21 5.67
CA ASP A 232 2.99 14.33 4.73
C ASP A 232 2.14 13.96 3.51
N VAL A 233 2.36 12.78 2.94
CA VAL A 233 1.60 12.28 1.78
C VAL A 233 0.13 12.04 2.13
N ARG A 234 -0.17 11.49 3.30
CA ARG A 234 -1.56 11.32 3.77
C ARG A 234 -2.30 12.65 3.88
N ALA A 235 -1.62 13.68 4.37
CA ALA A 235 -2.20 15.03 4.43
C ALA A 235 -2.45 15.61 3.04
N GLU A 236 -1.51 15.42 2.08
CA GLU A 236 -1.67 15.86 0.69
C GLU A 236 -2.82 15.10 0.00
N ILE A 237 -2.88 13.78 0.13
CA ILE A 237 -3.94 12.95 -0.45
C ILE A 237 -5.31 13.32 0.13
N ALA A 238 -5.41 13.56 1.44
CA ALA A 238 -6.68 13.96 2.06
C ALA A 238 -7.26 15.25 1.46
N GLY A 239 -6.39 16.15 0.98
CA GLY A 239 -6.80 17.36 0.24
C GLY A 239 -7.27 17.08 -1.20
N MET A 240 -6.93 15.91 -1.77
CA MET A 240 -7.32 15.52 -3.13
C MET A 240 -8.59 14.66 -3.17
N VAL A 241 -8.91 13.95 -2.09
CA VAL A 241 -10.07 13.02 -2.05
C VAL A 241 -11.36 13.81 -2.10
N PRO A 242 -12.24 13.57 -3.10
CA PRO A 242 -13.55 14.22 -3.15
C PRO A 242 -14.43 13.87 -1.94
N ALA A 243 -15.39 14.76 -1.62
CA ALA A 243 -16.34 14.53 -0.52
C ALA A 243 -17.17 13.24 -0.73
N GLU A 244 -17.52 12.93 -1.98
CA GLU A 244 -18.09 11.65 -2.37
C GLU A 244 -16.97 10.72 -2.82
N LYS A 245 -16.70 9.68 -2.01
CA LYS A 245 -15.63 8.74 -2.29
C LYS A 245 -15.97 7.87 -3.50
N ALA A 246 -15.00 7.71 -4.38
CA ALA A 246 -15.12 6.78 -5.50
C ALA A 246 -14.92 5.34 -5.02
N SER A 247 -15.61 4.42 -5.67
CA SER A 247 -15.47 3.00 -5.43
C SER A 247 -14.49 2.35 -6.42
N ALA A 248 -13.71 1.38 -5.95
CA ALA A 248 -12.69 0.74 -6.73
C ALA A 248 -12.70 -0.80 -6.61
N VAL A 249 -12.10 -1.44 -7.59
CA VAL A 249 -11.69 -2.84 -7.56
C VAL A 249 -10.27 -2.94 -8.08
N PHE A 250 -9.41 -3.68 -7.40
CA PHE A 250 -8.08 -4.02 -7.91
C PHE A 250 -8.15 -5.35 -8.66
N LEU A 251 -7.73 -5.33 -9.94
CA LEU A 251 -7.68 -6.51 -10.79
C LEU A 251 -6.23 -6.94 -11.01
N TYR A 252 -5.91 -8.16 -10.63
CA TYR A 252 -4.67 -8.80 -11.01
C TYR A 252 -4.85 -9.54 -12.33
N ILE A 253 -4.16 -9.09 -13.36
CA ILE A 253 -4.29 -9.61 -14.72
C ILE A 253 -2.92 -9.92 -15.33
N ARG A 254 -2.85 -10.99 -16.13
CA ARG A 254 -1.68 -11.32 -16.97
C ARG A 254 -2.16 -12.02 -18.25
N GLY A 255 -1.72 -11.47 -19.38
CA GLY A 255 -2.10 -11.98 -20.70
C GLY A 255 -3.60 -11.95 -20.98
N THR A 256 -4.01 -12.56 -22.05
CA THR A 256 -5.43 -12.67 -22.47
C THR A 256 -6.14 -13.91 -21.91
N GLY A 257 -5.42 -14.75 -21.16
CA GLY A 257 -5.87 -16.05 -20.66
C GLY A 257 -6.58 -16.00 -19.31
N ALA A 258 -6.35 -17.06 -18.51
CA ALA A 258 -7.04 -17.32 -17.26
C ALA A 258 -6.55 -16.50 -16.04
N VAL A 259 -5.44 -15.77 -16.15
CA VAL A 259 -4.94 -14.94 -15.06
C VAL A 259 -5.75 -13.63 -15.04
N PHE A 260 -6.88 -13.70 -14.36
CA PHE A 260 -7.83 -12.61 -14.23
C PHE A 260 -8.55 -12.73 -12.89
N PHE A 261 -8.10 -11.96 -11.90
CA PHE A 261 -8.53 -12.09 -10.51
C PHE A 261 -8.91 -10.73 -9.92
N VAL A 262 -9.84 -10.77 -8.98
CA VAL A 262 -10.16 -9.68 -8.06
C VAL A 262 -9.36 -9.90 -6.77
N LEU A 263 -8.69 -8.88 -6.29
CA LEU A 263 -8.07 -8.85 -4.97
C LEU A 263 -9.09 -8.33 -3.95
N GLY A 264 -9.34 -9.11 -2.91
CA GLY A 264 -10.20 -8.74 -1.77
C GLY A 264 -9.38 -8.68 -0.48
N GLU A 265 -10.05 -8.79 0.67
CA GLU A 265 -9.43 -8.74 2.00
C GLU A 265 -8.27 -9.74 2.13
N GLY A 266 -7.09 -9.29 2.53
CA GLY A 266 -5.86 -10.10 2.56
C GLY A 266 -5.27 -10.38 1.17
N GLY A 267 -5.80 -9.76 0.10
CA GLY A 267 -5.26 -9.83 -1.26
C GLY A 267 -4.11 -8.85 -1.52
N GLY A 268 -3.87 -7.94 -0.59
CA GLY A 268 -2.74 -7.01 -0.58
C GLY A 268 -3.01 -5.65 -1.21
N ALA A 269 -4.19 -5.39 -1.77
CA ALA A 269 -4.51 -4.10 -2.39
C ALA A 269 -5.34 -3.17 -1.49
N GLU A 270 -5.92 -3.68 -0.40
CA GLU A 270 -6.79 -2.92 0.51
C GLU A 270 -6.10 -1.73 1.15
N GLY A 271 -4.83 -1.87 1.56
CA GLY A 271 -4.04 -0.78 2.12
C GLY A 271 -3.86 0.37 1.13
N LEU A 272 -3.49 0.04 -0.12
CA LEU A 272 -3.36 1.02 -1.20
C LEU A 272 -4.68 1.76 -1.44
N MET A 273 -5.79 1.03 -1.59
CA MET A 273 -7.09 1.64 -1.86
C MET A 273 -7.58 2.52 -0.70
N SER A 274 -7.35 2.07 0.55
CA SER A 274 -7.70 2.84 1.75
C SER A 274 -6.93 4.16 1.83
N GLU A 275 -5.62 4.15 1.60
CA GLU A 275 -4.78 5.36 1.63
C GLU A 275 -5.12 6.32 0.49
N LEU A 276 -5.58 5.82 -0.64
CA LEU A 276 -6.08 6.63 -1.74
C LEU A 276 -7.51 7.17 -1.50
N GLY A 277 -8.13 6.83 -0.37
CA GLY A 277 -9.49 7.28 -0.03
C GLY A 277 -10.59 6.60 -0.85
N LEU A 278 -10.30 5.46 -1.48
CA LEU A 278 -11.25 4.69 -2.29
C LEU A 278 -12.08 3.72 -1.44
N GLU A 279 -13.29 3.44 -1.89
CA GLU A 279 -14.12 2.37 -1.34
C GLU A 279 -13.82 1.05 -2.05
N ASP A 280 -13.21 0.09 -1.36
CA ASP A 280 -12.94 -1.24 -1.90
C ASP A 280 -14.23 -2.06 -2.01
N ARG A 281 -14.73 -2.22 -3.24
CA ARG A 281 -15.95 -3.01 -3.50
C ARG A 281 -15.77 -4.49 -3.27
N ALA A 282 -14.57 -5.02 -3.45
CA ALA A 282 -14.30 -6.43 -3.22
C ALA A 282 -14.37 -6.76 -1.72
N VAL A 283 -13.75 -5.95 -0.87
CA VAL A 283 -13.81 -6.07 0.59
C VAL A 283 -15.25 -5.87 1.09
N GLN A 284 -15.96 -4.84 0.61
CA GLN A 284 -17.37 -4.60 0.97
C GLN A 284 -18.29 -5.77 0.60
N ALA A 285 -17.99 -6.48 -0.48
CA ALA A 285 -18.72 -7.68 -0.89
C ALA A 285 -18.30 -8.97 -0.16
N GLY A 286 -17.37 -8.88 0.80
CA GLY A 286 -16.87 -10.03 1.57
C GLY A 286 -15.96 -10.95 0.78
N ILE A 287 -15.31 -10.46 -0.28
CA ILE A 287 -14.32 -11.23 -1.03
C ILE A 287 -13.03 -11.26 -0.21
N SER A 288 -12.52 -12.46 0.07
CA SER A 288 -11.26 -12.66 0.78
C SER A 288 -10.20 -13.25 -0.14
N GLY A 289 -8.96 -12.77 -0.01
CA GLY A 289 -7.82 -13.18 -0.80
C GLY A 289 -7.97 -12.85 -2.28
N THR A 290 -7.40 -13.68 -3.11
CA THR A 290 -7.44 -13.56 -4.58
C THR A 290 -8.51 -14.48 -5.14
N ARG A 291 -9.49 -13.93 -5.87
CA ARG A 291 -10.61 -14.71 -6.47
C ARG A 291 -10.69 -14.50 -7.97
N PRO A 292 -11.03 -15.55 -8.76
CA PRO A 292 -11.27 -15.37 -10.18
C PRO A 292 -12.32 -14.29 -10.45
N ALA A 293 -12.00 -13.35 -11.33
CA ALA A 293 -12.94 -12.32 -11.77
C ALA A 293 -13.94 -12.94 -12.76
N ASN A 294 -15.17 -13.16 -12.31
CA ASN A 294 -16.25 -13.61 -13.19
C ASN A 294 -17.18 -12.43 -13.56
N PRO A 295 -17.86 -12.51 -14.70
CA PRO A 295 -18.66 -11.39 -15.22
C PRO A 295 -19.76 -10.91 -14.28
N GLU A 296 -20.46 -11.86 -13.62
CA GLU A 296 -21.58 -11.55 -12.73
C GLU A 296 -21.07 -10.87 -11.45
N ALA A 297 -19.94 -11.33 -10.90
CA ALA A 297 -19.32 -10.70 -9.72
C ALA A 297 -18.84 -9.29 -10.06
N LEU A 298 -18.16 -9.09 -11.19
CA LEU A 298 -17.70 -7.77 -11.62
C LEU A 298 -18.87 -6.79 -11.82
N ALA A 299 -19.93 -7.22 -12.49
CA ALA A 299 -21.13 -6.41 -12.68
C ALA A 299 -21.82 -6.07 -11.34
N ALA A 300 -21.82 -6.97 -10.36
CA ALA A 300 -22.38 -6.74 -9.03
C ALA A 300 -21.52 -5.78 -8.19
N LEU A 301 -20.18 -5.85 -8.29
CA LEU A 301 -19.26 -4.93 -7.65
C LEU A 301 -19.40 -3.52 -8.19
N ASN A 302 -19.59 -3.38 -9.49
CA ASN A 302 -19.83 -2.13 -10.23
C ASN A 302 -18.96 -0.95 -9.74
N PRO A 303 -17.63 -1.04 -9.79
CA PRO A 303 -16.74 0.02 -9.34
C PRO A 303 -16.76 1.24 -10.26
N ASP A 304 -16.40 2.41 -9.73
CA ASP A 304 -16.19 3.65 -10.48
C ASP A 304 -14.81 3.68 -11.16
N VAL A 305 -13.82 2.97 -10.59
CA VAL A 305 -12.47 2.84 -11.13
C VAL A 305 -11.94 1.41 -11.03
N LEU A 306 -11.24 0.96 -12.07
CA LEU A 306 -10.46 -0.26 -12.06
C LEU A 306 -8.99 0.08 -11.85
N LEU A 307 -8.40 -0.45 -10.77
CA LEU A 307 -6.96 -0.41 -10.54
C LEU A 307 -6.33 -1.69 -11.09
N VAL A 308 -5.24 -1.55 -11.80
CA VAL A 308 -4.49 -2.67 -12.41
C VAL A 308 -2.99 -2.42 -12.33
N MET A 309 -2.18 -3.45 -12.53
CA MET A 309 -0.74 -3.29 -12.74
C MET A 309 -0.44 -2.97 -14.21
N SER A 310 0.53 -2.10 -14.47
CA SER A 310 0.85 -1.59 -15.83
C SER A 310 1.26 -2.72 -16.79
N ASP A 311 2.18 -3.61 -16.40
CA ASP A 311 2.59 -4.75 -17.23
C ASP A 311 1.45 -5.74 -17.42
N GLY A 312 0.61 -5.90 -16.39
CA GLY A 312 -0.61 -6.67 -16.46
C GLY A 312 -1.55 -6.14 -17.52
N LEU A 313 -1.84 -4.85 -17.50
CA LEU A 313 -2.70 -4.17 -18.48
C LEU A 313 -2.10 -4.27 -19.89
N ALA A 314 -0.81 -3.96 -20.05
CA ALA A 314 -0.12 -4.07 -21.34
C ALA A 314 -0.20 -5.49 -21.91
N SER A 315 -0.06 -6.53 -21.07
CA SER A 315 -0.14 -7.94 -21.48
C SER A 315 -1.51 -8.38 -22.01
N THR A 316 -2.58 -7.64 -21.71
CA THR A 316 -3.93 -7.92 -22.23
C THR A 316 -4.25 -7.18 -23.53
N GLY A 317 -3.35 -6.32 -24.00
CA GLY A 317 -3.62 -5.41 -25.13
C GLY A 317 -4.05 -4.02 -24.68
N GLY A 318 -3.67 -3.62 -23.46
CA GLY A 318 -3.99 -2.31 -22.90
C GLY A 318 -5.45 -2.20 -22.43
N VAL A 319 -5.93 -0.97 -22.31
CA VAL A 319 -7.30 -0.69 -21.87
C VAL A 319 -8.33 -1.34 -22.79
N ASP A 320 -8.13 -1.27 -24.10
CA ASP A 320 -9.07 -1.87 -25.06
C ASP A 320 -9.19 -3.39 -24.85
N GLY A 321 -8.07 -4.11 -24.71
CA GLY A 321 -8.08 -5.53 -24.41
C GLY A 321 -8.67 -5.88 -23.03
N LEU A 322 -8.51 -5.01 -22.02
CA LEU A 322 -9.18 -5.18 -20.75
C LEU A 322 -10.70 -5.03 -20.90
N LEU A 323 -11.18 -4.06 -21.66
CA LEU A 323 -12.61 -3.82 -21.88
C LEU A 323 -13.30 -4.96 -22.62
N GLU A 324 -12.56 -5.73 -23.42
CA GLU A 324 -13.09 -6.96 -24.07
C GLU A 324 -13.31 -8.10 -23.09
N ARG A 325 -12.75 -8.02 -21.85
CA ARG A 325 -12.96 -9.04 -20.84
C ARG A 325 -14.42 -9.09 -20.38
N PRO A 326 -15.00 -10.30 -20.26
CA PRO A 326 -16.38 -10.44 -19.82
C PRO A 326 -16.62 -9.79 -18.45
N GLY A 327 -17.68 -8.99 -18.34
CA GLY A 327 -18.05 -8.31 -17.10
C GLY A 327 -17.53 -6.87 -16.96
N ILE A 328 -16.46 -6.51 -17.63
CA ILE A 328 -15.85 -5.16 -17.49
C ILE A 328 -16.78 -4.07 -18.01
N LEU A 329 -17.31 -4.18 -19.24
CA LEU A 329 -18.22 -3.19 -19.83
C LEU A 329 -19.58 -3.08 -19.11
N GLN A 330 -19.92 -4.00 -18.21
CA GLN A 330 -21.11 -3.94 -17.39
C GLN A 330 -20.91 -3.06 -16.13
N THR A 331 -19.68 -2.64 -15.83
CA THR A 331 -19.35 -1.78 -14.70
C THR A 331 -19.33 -0.30 -15.11
N ALA A 332 -19.54 0.62 -14.15
CA ALA A 332 -19.38 2.05 -14.35
C ALA A 332 -17.96 2.40 -14.84
N ALA A 333 -16.94 1.81 -14.23
CA ALA A 333 -15.55 1.97 -14.65
C ALA A 333 -15.32 1.54 -16.12
N GLY A 334 -15.88 0.40 -16.53
CA GLY A 334 -15.76 -0.08 -17.91
C GLY A 334 -16.44 0.83 -18.93
N GLN A 335 -17.64 1.33 -18.61
CA GLN A 335 -18.39 2.24 -19.46
C GLN A 335 -17.68 3.59 -19.63
N ASN A 336 -17.12 4.12 -18.55
CA ASN A 336 -16.39 5.38 -18.52
C ASN A 336 -14.91 5.23 -18.90
N ARG A 337 -14.44 3.98 -19.11
CA ARG A 337 -13.04 3.63 -19.38
C ARG A 337 -12.09 4.09 -18.25
N THR A 338 -12.61 4.24 -17.03
CA THR A 338 -11.84 4.68 -15.87
C THR A 338 -10.97 3.53 -15.36
N VAL A 339 -9.80 3.40 -15.96
CA VAL A 339 -8.79 2.40 -15.65
C VAL A 339 -7.52 3.12 -15.26
N VAL A 340 -7.04 2.89 -14.04
CA VAL A 340 -5.79 3.46 -13.55
C VAL A 340 -4.78 2.36 -13.38
N ASP A 341 -3.69 2.43 -14.13
CA ASP A 341 -2.62 1.45 -14.03
C ASP A 341 -1.44 1.97 -13.20
N VAL A 342 -0.96 1.10 -12.31
CA VAL A 342 0.13 1.37 -11.38
C VAL A 342 1.33 0.51 -11.77
N PRO A 343 2.56 1.04 -11.85
CA PRO A 343 3.75 0.25 -12.14
C PRO A 343 3.87 -0.96 -11.21
N ASP A 344 4.19 -2.13 -11.77
CA ASP A 344 4.15 -3.42 -11.05
C ASP A 344 4.96 -3.42 -9.75
N GLY A 345 6.17 -2.87 -9.77
CA GLY A 345 7.03 -2.76 -8.58
C GLY A 345 6.61 -1.68 -7.57
N GLN A 346 5.46 -1.00 -7.78
CA GLN A 346 4.96 0.06 -6.91
C GLN A 346 3.56 -0.22 -6.37
N ALA A 347 2.80 -1.06 -7.06
CA ALA A 347 1.39 -1.28 -6.74
C ALA A 347 1.17 -1.99 -5.40
N LEU A 348 1.95 -3.02 -5.12
CA LEU A 348 1.82 -3.90 -3.95
C LEU A 348 3.14 -4.04 -3.17
N ASN A 349 4.08 -3.14 -3.39
CA ASN A 349 5.32 -3.06 -2.64
C ASN A 349 5.12 -2.11 -1.47
N PHE A 350 4.93 -2.65 -0.28
CA PHE A 350 4.84 -1.87 0.96
C PHE A 350 6.21 -1.82 1.63
N GLY A 351 7.02 -0.84 1.24
CA GLY A 351 8.39 -0.64 1.68
C GLY A 351 8.78 0.84 1.68
N PRO A 352 10.08 1.16 1.67
CA PRO A 352 10.56 2.53 1.77
C PRO A 352 10.07 3.50 0.70
N SER A 353 9.65 3.00 -0.46
CA SER A 353 9.12 3.81 -1.57
C SER A 353 7.61 4.05 -1.50
N THR A 354 6.89 3.42 -0.58
CA THR A 354 5.43 3.50 -0.47
C THR A 354 4.89 4.92 -0.42
N PRO A 355 5.47 5.88 0.34
CA PRO A 355 4.94 7.25 0.35
C PRO A 355 4.92 7.88 -1.04
N ALA A 356 6.02 7.75 -1.80
CA ALA A 356 6.11 8.29 -3.15
C ALA A 356 5.15 7.59 -4.13
N ALA A 357 4.99 6.27 -4.01
CA ALA A 357 4.05 5.49 -4.82
C ALA A 357 2.60 5.89 -4.57
N LEU A 358 2.21 6.08 -3.31
CA LEU A 358 0.88 6.56 -2.93
C LEU A 358 0.58 7.94 -3.52
N LEU A 359 1.52 8.87 -3.40
CA LEU A 359 1.34 10.22 -3.94
C LEU A 359 1.24 10.22 -5.48
N ALA A 360 2.06 9.42 -6.14
CA ALA A 360 1.99 9.27 -7.60
C ALA A 360 0.64 8.68 -8.04
N ALA A 361 0.15 7.66 -7.32
CA ALA A 361 -1.15 7.05 -7.58
C ALA A 361 -2.31 8.04 -7.33
N ALA A 362 -2.27 8.82 -6.25
CA ALA A 362 -3.28 9.84 -5.97
C ALA A 362 -3.32 10.92 -7.05
N LYS A 363 -2.17 11.38 -7.52
CA LYS A 363 -2.07 12.36 -8.62
C LYS A 363 -2.56 11.84 -9.98
N ALA A 364 -2.49 10.55 -10.22
CA ALA A 364 -3.07 9.94 -11.42
C ALA A 364 -4.58 9.73 -11.27
N LEU A 365 -5.03 9.43 -10.05
CA LEU A 365 -6.42 9.12 -9.74
C LEU A 365 -7.29 10.39 -9.62
N TYR A 366 -6.74 11.47 -9.06
CA TYR A 366 -7.47 12.71 -8.79
C TYR A 366 -6.91 13.86 -9.62
N THR A 367 -7.78 14.50 -10.41
CA THR A 367 -7.43 15.66 -11.23
C THR A 367 -8.05 16.92 -10.63
N SER A 368 -7.29 18.03 -10.58
CA SER A 368 -7.86 19.31 -10.20
C SER A 368 -8.77 19.84 -11.31
N ASP A 369 -9.88 20.46 -10.95
CA ASP A 369 -10.82 21.04 -11.93
C ASP A 369 -10.15 22.07 -12.86
N ALA A 370 -9.13 22.78 -12.38
CA ALA A 370 -8.30 23.66 -13.20
C ALA A 370 -7.49 22.91 -14.29
N GLY A 371 -7.22 21.62 -14.10
CA GLY A 371 -6.51 20.77 -15.08
C GLY A 371 -7.42 20.12 -16.11
N GLN A 372 -8.73 20.05 -15.86
CA GLN A 372 -9.70 19.48 -16.80
C GLN A 372 -10.09 20.48 -17.91
N GLU A 373 -10.09 21.77 -17.62
CA GLU A 373 -10.37 22.82 -18.63
C GLU A 373 -9.24 23.00 -19.66
N ALA A 374 -8.05 22.41 -19.40
CA ALA A 374 -6.87 22.54 -20.26
C ALA A 374 -6.64 21.35 -21.22
N ARG A 375 -7.52 20.33 -21.21
CA ARG A 375 -7.48 19.17 -22.11
C ARG A 375 -8.65 19.22 -23.08
#